data_b0af1760a9d2f880eed817ba1d7e7da8
#
_entry.id   b0af1760a9d2f880eed817ba1d7e7da8
#
_cell.length_a   1.000
_cell.length_b   1.000
_cell.length_c   1.000
_cell.angle_alpha   90.00
_cell.angle_beta   90.00
_cell.angle_gamma   90.00
#
_symmetry.space_group_name_H-M   'P 1'
#
loop_
_entity.id
_entity.type
_entity.pdbx_description
1 polymer ?
#
loop_
_entity_poly.entity_id
_entity_poly.type
_entity_poly.pdbx_seq_one_letter_code
_entity_poly.pdbx_strand_id
1 'polypeptide(L)'
;MNVSSAFQDFQTTVNASDEQVADARERRNLFNAAFGGEQDVDKVIPSGSLARGTQKDPIHDVDTIIVFKAEEHPEWGSPGSSAEDALNHTQQRVNALLGGNGTHEAGRVRYTRWRNHAVKCWLDPTDDPDAFTVDAMPALKRNGHLLVPEAVSEKWIECDPEYLIAAVKQQHSTWNKFAGSVRMVKAWAAEQQGVKIKSLVMEVLALDLMPLGKTQPVAIKEFFVKAAALVEAGLPIDDPADLCGPIQPDLDYALFADRLRSAADDAGAAIAAQVNNNEAKAIKLWGDVFGSSFPSPPASAGTETVAAPRTVKDNPQG
;
A
#
# COMPACT_ATOMS: atom_id res chain seq x y z
N MET A 1 10.39 5.25 -26.40
CA MET A 1 9.57 5.27 -25.16
C MET A 1 9.00 6.66 -24.99
N ASN A 2 7.73 6.79 -24.68
CA ASN A 2 7.08 8.06 -24.32
C ASN A 2 6.58 7.97 -22.86
N VAL A 3 6.10 9.09 -22.30
CA VAL A 3 5.62 9.14 -20.90
C VAL A 3 4.51 8.11 -20.64
N SER A 4 3.58 7.94 -21.59
CA SER A 4 2.48 6.98 -21.41
C SER A 4 2.98 5.53 -21.29
N SER A 5 3.93 5.13 -22.14
CA SER A 5 4.53 3.79 -22.05
C SER A 5 5.38 3.62 -20.79
N ALA A 6 6.12 4.67 -20.37
CA ALA A 6 6.88 4.63 -19.12
C ALA A 6 5.97 4.42 -17.90
N PHE A 7 4.79 5.05 -17.86
CA PHE A 7 3.80 4.82 -16.81
C PHE A 7 3.18 3.42 -16.87
N GLN A 8 2.99 2.83 -18.06
CA GLN A 8 2.53 1.45 -18.20
C GLN A 8 3.58 0.45 -17.65
N ASP A 9 4.85 0.68 -18.00
CA ASP A 9 5.96 -0.14 -17.53
C ASP A 9 6.11 -0.01 -16.00
N PHE A 10 6.04 1.22 -15.47
CA PHE A 10 6.06 1.44 -14.03
C PHE A 10 4.86 0.80 -13.30
N GLN A 11 3.66 0.85 -13.91
CA GLN A 11 2.52 0.14 -13.36
C GLN A 11 2.76 -1.37 -13.27
N THR A 12 3.41 -1.96 -14.28
CA THR A 12 3.78 -3.38 -14.26
C THR A 12 4.77 -3.67 -13.13
N THR A 13 5.73 -2.77 -12.90
CA THR A 13 6.71 -2.88 -11.82
C THR A 13 6.07 -2.84 -10.43
N VAL A 14 5.08 -1.96 -10.21
CA VAL A 14 4.44 -1.82 -8.88
C VAL A 14 3.27 -2.78 -8.65
N ASN A 15 2.81 -3.46 -9.69
CA ASN A 15 1.75 -4.46 -9.57
C ASN A 15 2.34 -5.81 -9.14
N ALA A 16 1.75 -6.43 -8.14
CA ALA A 16 1.99 -7.85 -7.89
C ALA A 16 1.46 -8.69 -9.06
N SER A 17 2.15 -9.78 -9.38
CA SER A 17 1.71 -10.72 -10.41
C SER A 17 0.41 -11.43 -10.01
N ASP A 18 -0.32 -11.95 -11.00
CA ASP A 18 -1.53 -12.72 -10.74
C ASP A 18 -1.24 -13.97 -9.87
N GLU A 19 -0.05 -14.57 -10.02
CA GLU A 19 0.40 -15.70 -9.22
C GLU A 19 0.61 -15.30 -7.75
N GLN A 20 1.32 -14.20 -7.49
CA GLN A 20 1.49 -13.66 -6.13
C GLN A 20 0.15 -13.31 -5.47
N VAL A 21 -0.77 -12.73 -6.24
CA VAL A 21 -2.12 -12.40 -5.75
C VAL A 21 -2.92 -13.65 -5.43
N ALA A 22 -2.81 -14.71 -6.25
CA ALA A 22 -3.48 -15.99 -6.02
C ALA A 22 -2.93 -16.68 -4.76
N ASP A 23 -1.61 -16.75 -4.61
CA ASP A 23 -0.94 -17.31 -3.43
C ASP A 23 -1.31 -16.54 -2.15
N ALA A 24 -1.27 -15.22 -2.18
CA ALA A 24 -1.66 -14.38 -1.05
C ALA A 24 -3.13 -14.60 -0.64
N ARG A 25 -4.03 -14.79 -1.60
CA ARG A 25 -5.44 -15.13 -1.34
C ARG A 25 -5.59 -16.53 -0.75
N GLU A 26 -4.86 -17.52 -1.26
CA GLU A 26 -4.87 -18.88 -0.73
C GLU A 26 -4.41 -18.90 0.72
N ARG A 27 -3.28 -18.27 1.03
CA ARG A 27 -2.74 -18.16 2.39
C ARG A 27 -3.71 -17.47 3.36
N ARG A 28 -4.36 -16.39 2.94
CA ARG A 28 -5.43 -15.75 3.73
C ARG A 28 -6.63 -16.69 3.92
N ASN A 29 -7.03 -17.45 2.90
CA ASN A 29 -8.18 -18.33 2.95
C ASN A 29 -8.00 -19.51 3.92
N LEU A 30 -6.77 -19.84 4.32
CA LEU A 30 -6.53 -20.79 5.43
C LEU A 30 -7.20 -20.30 6.72
N PHE A 31 -7.15 -19.00 6.98
CA PHE A 31 -7.80 -18.40 8.16
C PHE A 31 -9.31 -18.42 8.04
N ASN A 32 -9.86 -18.13 6.85
CA ASN A 32 -11.30 -18.22 6.61
C ASN A 32 -11.82 -19.65 6.83
N ALA A 33 -11.08 -20.66 6.36
CA ALA A 33 -11.45 -22.05 6.52
C ALA A 33 -11.35 -22.51 7.98
N ALA A 34 -10.32 -22.05 8.71
CA ALA A 34 -10.09 -22.44 10.09
C ALA A 34 -11.10 -21.82 11.06
N PHE A 35 -11.42 -20.54 10.87
CA PHE A 35 -12.27 -19.80 11.81
C PHE A 35 -13.75 -19.76 11.41
N GLY A 36 -14.07 -19.93 10.13
CA GLY A 36 -15.44 -19.77 9.63
C GLY A 36 -16.46 -20.79 10.13
N GLY A 37 -16.00 -21.90 10.76
CA GLY A 37 -16.86 -22.92 11.37
C GLY A 37 -16.89 -22.90 12.90
N GLU A 38 -16.14 -22.00 13.53
CA GLU A 38 -15.98 -21.94 14.98
C GLU A 38 -17.21 -21.34 15.66
N GLN A 39 -17.62 -21.91 16.80
CA GLN A 39 -18.89 -21.54 17.45
C GLN A 39 -18.94 -20.11 17.96
N ASP A 40 -17.80 -19.59 18.40
CA ASP A 40 -17.61 -18.22 18.94
C ASP A 40 -17.30 -17.18 17.86
N VAL A 41 -17.22 -17.58 16.59
CA VAL A 41 -16.97 -16.68 15.45
C VAL A 41 -18.27 -16.39 14.70
N ASP A 42 -18.52 -15.13 14.40
CA ASP A 42 -19.64 -14.68 13.56
C ASP A 42 -19.28 -14.74 12.08
N LYS A 43 -18.15 -14.12 11.72
CA LYS A 43 -17.62 -14.11 10.33
C LYS A 43 -16.13 -13.83 10.30
N VAL A 44 -15.51 -14.14 9.15
CA VAL A 44 -14.14 -13.73 8.82
C VAL A 44 -14.17 -12.79 7.62
N ILE A 45 -13.58 -11.61 7.76
CA ILE A 45 -13.62 -10.54 6.76
C ILE A 45 -12.23 -10.35 6.17
N PRO A 46 -12.05 -10.45 4.83
CA PRO A 46 -10.84 -9.98 4.18
C PRO A 46 -10.62 -8.49 4.41
N SER A 47 -9.40 -8.09 4.75
CA SER A 47 -9.06 -6.69 4.99
C SER A 47 -7.75 -6.31 4.27
N GLY A 48 -7.24 -5.12 4.55
CA GLY A 48 -5.98 -4.64 4.02
C GLY A 48 -5.98 -4.34 2.52
N SER A 49 -4.79 -4.09 2.01
CA SER A 49 -4.59 -3.68 0.62
C SER A 49 -4.98 -4.74 -0.40
N LEU A 50 -4.82 -6.03 -0.06
CA LEU A 50 -5.24 -7.15 -0.94
C LEU A 50 -6.75 -7.16 -1.14
N ALA A 51 -7.54 -6.92 -0.08
CA ALA A 51 -8.99 -6.88 -0.18
C ALA A 51 -9.49 -5.67 -0.99
N ARG A 52 -8.78 -4.55 -0.91
CA ARG A 52 -9.06 -3.32 -1.67
C ARG A 52 -8.52 -3.33 -3.10
N GLY A 53 -7.68 -4.31 -3.48
CA GLY A 53 -7.03 -4.36 -4.78
C GLY A 53 -5.98 -3.26 -4.99
N THR A 54 -5.39 -2.75 -3.91
CA THR A 54 -4.35 -1.71 -3.90
C THR A 54 -3.00 -2.22 -3.39
N GLN A 55 -2.84 -3.53 -3.27
CA GLN A 55 -1.58 -4.17 -2.93
C GLN A 55 -0.51 -3.89 -3.99
N LYS A 56 0.69 -3.59 -3.56
CA LYS A 56 1.85 -3.43 -4.45
C LYS A 56 2.75 -4.67 -4.41
N ASP A 57 3.59 -4.82 -5.41
CA ASP A 57 4.69 -5.80 -5.41
C ASP A 57 5.81 -5.40 -4.43
N PRO A 58 6.41 -6.35 -3.70
CA PRO A 58 5.94 -7.70 -3.43
C PRO A 58 4.83 -7.74 -2.36
N ILE A 59 4.05 -8.84 -2.33
CA ILE A 59 3.04 -9.05 -1.28
C ILE A 59 3.70 -9.89 -0.17
N HIS A 60 4.03 -9.26 0.95
CA HIS A 60 4.62 -9.94 2.12
C HIS A 60 3.61 -10.16 3.25
N ASP A 61 2.50 -9.45 3.24
CA ASP A 61 1.47 -9.51 4.27
C ASP A 61 0.06 -9.44 3.69
N VAL A 62 -0.86 -10.04 4.39
CA VAL A 62 -2.30 -9.90 4.17
C VAL A 62 -3.01 -9.76 5.50
N ASP A 63 -4.13 -9.06 5.47
CA ASP A 63 -4.94 -8.80 6.65
C ASP A 63 -6.24 -9.62 6.60
N THR A 64 -6.64 -10.15 7.74
CA THR A 64 -7.94 -10.78 7.96
C THR A 64 -8.53 -10.34 9.30
N ILE A 65 -9.83 -10.11 9.33
CA ILE A 65 -10.53 -9.74 10.56
C ILE A 65 -11.41 -10.91 10.95
N ILE A 66 -11.20 -11.41 12.19
CA ILE A 66 -12.00 -12.48 12.80
C ILE A 66 -13.00 -11.81 13.71
N VAL A 67 -14.25 -11.76 13.30
CA VAL A 67 -15.33 -11.16 14.08
C VAL A 67 -15.87 -12.22 15.04
N PHE A 68 -15.58 -12.04 16.32
CA PHE A 68 -16.10 -12.89 17.39
C PHE A 68 -17.50 -12.46 17.81
N LYS A 69 -18.29 -13.39 18.33
CA LYS A 69 -19.62 -13.13 18.86
C LYS A 69 -19.52 -12.43 20.21
N ALA A 70 -20.17 -11.29 20.34
CA ALA A 70 -20.10 -10.49 21.56
C ALA A 70 -20.72 -11.21 22.80
N GLU A 71 -21.68 -12.09 22.58
CA GLU A 71 -22.30 -12.91 23.63
C GLU A 71 -21.36 -13.96 24.23
N GLU A 72 -20.38 -14.43 23.46
CA GLU A 72 -19.36 -15.39 23.90
C GLU A 72 -18.18 -14.68 24.63
N HIS A 73 -18.05 -13.36 24.44
CA HIS A 73 -16.98 -12.53 25.00
C HIS A 73 -17.55 -11.24 25.64
N PRO A 74 -18.38 -11.36 26.68
CA PRO A 74 -19.11 -10.21 27.23
C PRO A 74 -18.21 -9.12 27.86
N GLU A 75 -16.98 -9.47 28.28
CA GLU A 75 -15.98 -8.52 28.80
C GLU A 75 -15.24 -7.75 27.72
N TRP A 76 -15.23 -8.24 26.47
CA TRP A 76 -14.51 -7.56 25.38
C TRP A 76 -15.23 -6.28 24.95
N GLY A 77 -14.46 -5.33 24.43
CA GLY A 77 -14.97 -4.03 24.05
C GLY A 77 -15.01 -3.03 25.22
N SER A 78 -14.60 -3.45 26.41
CA SER A 78 -14.44 -2.58 27.58
C SER A 78 -12.99 -2.08 27.72
N PRO A 79 -12.75 -0.87 28.24
CA PRO A 79 -11.40 -0.39 28.53
C PRO A 79 -10.65 -1.32 29.51
N GLY A 80 -9.31 -1.34 29.42
CA GLY A 80 -8.44 -2.15 30.26
C GLY A 80 -7.90 -3.38 29.53
N SER A 81 -7.63 -4.47 30.26
CA SER A 81 -6.97 -5.68 29.71
C SER A 81 -7.75 -6.41 28.63
N SER A 82 -9.02 -6.11 28.41
CA SER A 82 -9.87 -6.86 27.47
C SER A 82 -9.35 -6.81 26.02
N ALA A 83 -8.62 -5.77 25.64
CA ALA A 83 -7.95 -5.68 24.34
C ALA A 83 -6.79 -6.68 24.22
N GLU A 84 -5.95 -6.79 25.24
CA GLU A 84 -4.89 -7.79 25.32
C GLU A 84 -5.45 -9.21 25.39
N ASP A 85 -6.52 -9.42 26.17
CA ASP A 85 -7.18 -10.72 26.32
C ASP A 85 -7.71 -11.21 24.97
N ALA A 86 -8.28 -10.33 24.14
CA ALA A 86 -8.75 -10.68 22.79
C ALA A 86 -7.59 -11.09 21.87
N LEU A 87 -6.46 -10.40 21.94
CA LEU A 87 -5.26 -10.75 21.15
C LEU A 87 -4.66 -12.08 21.61
N ASN A 88 -4.56 -12.30 22.93
CA ASN A 88 -4.09 -13.57 23.50
C ASN A 88 -5.01 -14.73 23.12
N HIS A 89 -6.32 -14.55 23.21
CA HIS A 89 -7.31 -15.55 22.78
C HIS A 89 -7.12 -15.88 21.29
N THR A 90 -7.06 -14.87 20.44
CA THR A 90 -6.86 -15.05 18.99
C THR A 90 -5.55 -15.77 18.69
N GLN A 91 -4.46 -15.45 19.38
CA GLN A 91 -3.19 -16.15 19.23
C GLN A 91 -3.29 -17.63 19.61
N GLN A 92 -3.94 -17.93 20.73
CA GLN A 92 -4.16 -19.31 21.17
C GLN A 92 -5.01 -20.10 20.15
N ARG A 93 -6.07 -19.46 19.61
CA ARG A 93 -6.93 -20.08 18.60
C ARG A 93 -6.18 -20.33 17.28
N VAL A 94 -5.39 -19.35 16.80
CA VAL A 94 -4.52 -19.52 15.63
C VAL A 94 -3.58 -20.70 15.84
N ASN A 95 -2.91 -20.76 17.00
CA ASN A 95 -1.99 -21.85 17.32
C ASN A 95 -2.67 -23.22 17.35
N ALA A 96 -3.88 -23.30 17.85
CA ALA A 96 -4.65 -24.55 17.92
C ALA A 96 -5.16 -25.00 16.55
N LEU A 97 -5.66 -24.09 15.72
CA LEU A 97 -6.32 -24.41 14.45
C LEU A 97 -5.34 -24.51 13.28
N LEU A 98 -4.33 -23.63 13.23
CA LEU A 98 -3.46 -23.43 12.09
C LEU A 98 -2.00 -23.82 12.35
N GLY A 99 -1.62 -24.13 13.59
CA GLY A 99 -0.25 -24.35 14.01
C GLY A 99 0.38 -23.09 14.60
N GLY A 100 1.55 -23.24 15.19
CA GLY A 100 2.23 -22.19 15.92
C GLY A 100 3.71 -22.50 16.10
N ASN A 101 4.31 -22.01 17.18
CA ASN A 101 5.74 -22.14 17.45
C ASN A 101 6.19 -23.61 17.38
N GLY A 102 7.16 -23.92 16.49
CA GLY A 102 7.68 -25.26 16.27
C GLY A 102 6.97 -26.04 15.17
N THR A 103 5.95 -25.49 14.50
CA THR A 103 5.33 -26.11 13.30
C THR A 103 6.18 -25.80 12.08
N HIS A 104 6.52 -26.84 11.29
CA HIS A 104 7.33 -26.70 10.07
C HIS A 104 6.63 -27.22 8.81
N GLU A 105 5.39 -27.63 8.92
CA GLU A 105 4.59 -28.11 7.78
C GLU A 105 4.24 -26.96 6.85
N ALA A 106 4.27 -27.22 5.53
CA ALA A 106 3.85 -26.25 4.53
C ALA A 106 2.35 -25.92 4.69
N GLY A 107 2.00 -24.65 4.47
CA GLY A 107 0.62 -24.19 4.60
C GLY A 107 0.11 -24.09 6.04
N ARG A 108 1.00 -24.20 7.03
CA ARG A 108 0.68 -24.02 8.45
C ARG A 108 1.36 -22.78 9.01
N VAL A 109 0.78 -22.21 10.07
CA VAL A 109 1.41 -21.12 10.82
C VAL A 109 2.59 -21.68 11.61
N ARG A 110 3.77 -21.10 11.43
CA ARG A 110 5.05 -21.54 12.06
C ARG A 110 5.35 -20.77 13.34
N TYR A 111 4.92 -19.51 13.39
CA TYR A 111 5.16 -18.62 14.51
C TYR A 111 4.04 -17.59 14.61
N THR A 112 3.67 -17.17 15.82
CA THR A 112 2.68 -16.14 16.08
C THR A 112 3.21 -15.15 17.12
N ARG A 113 2.88 -13.87 16.90
CA ARG A 113 3.14 -12.80 17.85
C ARG A 113 2.04 -11.75 17.74
N TRP A 114 1.34 -11.46 18.83
CA TRP A 114 0.40 -10.35 18.81
C TRP A 114 1.11 -8.99 18.75
N ARG A 115 0.48 -8.04 18.15
CA ARG A 115 0.85 -6.65 17.95
C ARG A 115 -0.23 -5.77 18.57
N ASN A 116 -0.24 -4.46 18.25
CA ASN A 116 -1.21 -3.54 18.85
C ASN A 116 -2.67 -3.90 18.52
N HIS A 117 -2.96 -4.37 17.30
CA HIS A 117 -4.32 -4.62 16.81
C HIS A 117 -4.56 -6.04 16.31
N ALA A 118 -3.52 -6.80 16.06
CA ALA A 118 -3.61 -8.09 15.40
C ALA A 118 -2.57 -9.08 15.90
N VAL A 119 -2.81 -10.35 15.65
CA VAL A 119 -1.84 -11.43 15.79
C VAL A 119 -1.15 -11.58 14.45
N LYS A 120 0.15 -11.26 14.40
CA LYS A 120 0.99 -11.50 13.23
C LYS A 120 1.37 -12.97 13.19
N CYS A 121 1.06 -13.64 12.08
CA CYS A 121 1.22 -15.06 11.87
C CYS A 121 2.19 -15.30 10.71
N TRP A 122 3.33 -15.95 10.95
CA TRP A 122 4.29 -16.31 9.92
C TRP A 122 3.96 -17.67 9.32
N LEU A 123 3.81 -17.74 8.00
CA LEU A 123 3.62 -18.96 7.25
C LEU A 123 4.93 -19.49 6.67
N ASP A 124 5.91 -18.59 6.51
CA ASP A 124 7.26 -18.94 6.05
C ASP A 124 8.26 -18.88 7.23
N PRO A 125 9.50 -19.34 7.08
CA PRO A 125 10.52 -19.28 8.12
C PRO A 125 10.73 -17.84 8.61
N THR A 126 10.85 -17.65 9.91
CA THR A 126 10.95 -16.31 10.53
C THR A 126 12.27 -15.60 10.31
N ASP A 127 13.30 -16.33 9.87
CA ASP A 127 14.62 -15.83 9.47
C ASP A 127 14.68 -15.42 7.98
N ASP A 128 13.64 -15.69 7.22
CA ASP A 128 13.48 -15.16 5.87
C ASP A 128 13.01 -13.69 5.96
N PRO A 129 13.77 -12.72 5.42
CA PRO A 129 13.38 -11.32 5.42
C PRO A 129 12.11 -11.06 4.59
N ASP A 130 11.82 -11.94 3.64
CA ASP A 130 10.66 -11.88 2.75
C ASP A 130 9.52 -12.79 3.21
N ALA A 131 9.61 -13.34 4.44
CA ALA A 131 8.61 -14.23 5.01
C ALA A 131 7.20 -13.67 4.90
N PHE A 132 6.31 -14.46 4.27
CA PHE A 132 4.90 -14.09 4.15
C PHE A 132 4.18 -14.21 5.51
N THR A 133 3.39 -13.19 5.82
CA THR A 133 2.64 -13.12 7.08
C THR A 133 1.16 -12.86 6.86
N VAL A 134 0.35 -13.29 7.82
CA VAL A 134 -1.07 -12.93 7.93
C VAL A 134 -1.27 -12.19 9.24
N ASP A 135 -1.83 -10.98 9.16
CA ASP A 135 -2.25 -10.25 10.35
C ASP A 135 -3.73 -10.60 10.65
N ALA A 136 -3.92 -11.44 11.68
CA ALA A 136 -5.23 -11.88 12.14
C ALA A 136 -5.72 -10.94 13.25
N MET A 137 -6.68 -10.09 12.92
CA MET A 137 -7.22 -9.06 13.80
C MET A 137 -8.51 -9.55 14.43
N PRO A 138 -8.62 -9.70 15.78
CA PRO A 138 -9.89 -9.94 16.42
C PRO A 138 -10.78 -8.69 16.34
N ALA A 139 -12.07 -8.89 16.21
CA ALA A 139 -13.06 -7.83 16.28
C ALA A 139 -14.36 -8.30 16.93
N LEU A 140 -15.13 -7.35 17.45
CA LEU A 140 -16.52 -7.53 17.85
C LEU A 140 -17.42 -6.67 16.99
N LYS A 141 -18.65 -7.11 16.74
CA LYS A 141 -19.68 -6.27 16.16
C LYS A 141 -20.52 -5.63 17.26
N ARG A 142 -20.55 -4.28 17.30
CA ARG A 142 -21.35 -3.51 18.27
C ARG A 142 -21.90 -2.26 17.58
N ASN A 143 -23.17 -1.96 17.80
CA ASN A 143 -23.86 -0.77 17.25
C ASN A 143 -23.73 -0.58 15.72
N GLY A 144 -23.58 -1.67 14.98
CA GLY A 144 -23.44 -1.63 13.51
C GLY A 144 -22.01 -1.55 13.01
N HIS A 145 -21.03 -1.23 13.85
CA HIS A 145 -19.60 -1.11 13.51
C HIS A 145 -18.79 -2.26 14.12
N LEU A 146 -17.56 -2.40 13.66
CA LEU A 146 -16.58 -3.29 14.27
C LEU A 146 -15.80 -2.54 15.36
N LEU A 147 -15.59 -3.19 16.48
CA LEU A 147 -14.63 -2.79 17.50
C LEU A 147 -13.40 -3.67 17.36
N VAL A 148 -12.23 -3.06 17.20
CA VAL A 148 -10.94 -3.75 17.15
C VAL A 148 -10.09 -3.37 18.37
N PRO A 149 -9.30 -4.28 18.93
CA PRO A 149 -8.48 -3.99 20.11
C PRO A 149 -7.32 -3.09 19.78
N GLU A 150 -6.92 -2.23 20.71
CA GLU A 150 -5.69 -1.47 20.71
C GLU A 150 -4.96 -1.71 22.04
N ALA A 151 -4.05 -2.69 22.05
CA ALA A 151 -3.40 -3.16 23.27
C ALA A 151 -2.55 -2.08 23.97
N VAL A 152 -1.86 -1.23 23.18
CA VAL A 152 -0.96 -0.18 23.72
C VAL A 152 -1.74 0.85 24.53
N SER A 153 -2.93 1.22 24.11
CA SER A 153 -3.78 2.18 24.82
C SER A 153 -4.82 1.53 25.74
N GLU A 154 -4.87 0.18 25.78
CA GLU A 154 -5.85 -0.59 26.53
C GLU A 154 -7.31 -0.22 26.17
N LYS A 155 -7.56 0.03 24.87
CA LYS A 155 -8.84 0.50 24.33
C LYS A 155 -9.34 -0.39 23.21
N TRP A 156 -10.54 -0.09 22.77
CA TRP A 156 -11.13 -0.60 21.54
C TRP A 156 -11.48 0.56 20.64
N ILE A 157 -11.23 0.36 19.33
CA ILE A 157 -11.42 1.38 18.31
C ILE A 157 -12.52 0.92 17.38
N GLU A 158 -13.46 1.82 17.07
CA GLU A 158 -14.45 1.57 16.03
C GLU A 158 -13.80 1.66 14.66
N CYS A 159 -14.18 0.75 13.75
CA CYS A 159 -13.73 0.78 12.35
C CYS A 159 -14.78 0.18 11.41
N ASP A 160 -14.68 0.56 10.13
CA ASP A 160 -15.47 -0.02 9.03
C ASP A 160 -14.56 -0.38 7.84
N PRO A 161 -13.91 -1.55 7.85
CA PRO A 161 -13.06 -1.97 6.74
C PRO A 161 -13.85 -2.24 5.45
N GLU A 162 -15.14 -2.58 5.54
CA GLU A 162 -16.00 -2.84 4.39
C GLU A 162 -16.31 -1.52 3.64
N TYR A 163 -16.39 -0.40 4.36
CA TYR A 163 -16.51 0.95 3.76
C TYR A 163 -15.32 1.26 2.83
N LEU A 164 -14.09 1.09 3.32
CA LEU A 164 -12.88 1.33 2.52
C LEU A 164 -12.81 0.44 1.28
N ILE A 165 -13.16 -0.84 1.41
CA ILE A 165 -13.21 -1.78 0.28
C ILE A 165 -14.22 -1.30 -0.77
N ALA A 166 -15.42 -0.91 -0.33
CA ALA A 166 -16.48 -0.42 -1.21
C ALA A 166 -16.08 0.91 -1.90
N ALA A 167 -15.49 1.85 -1.15
CA ALA A 167 -15.06 3.13 -1.67
C ALA A 167 -13.98 2.98 -2.76
N VAL A 168 -12.94 2.19 -2.52
CA VAL A 168 -11.88 1.92 -3.52
C VAL A 168 -12.47 1.22 -4.75
N LYS A 169 -13.36 0.24 -4.57
CA LYS A 169 -14.03 -0.46 -5.67
C LYS A 169 -14.87 0.50 -6.52
N GLN A 170 -15.58 1.43 -5.89
CA GLN A 170 -16.39 2.43 -6.59
C GLN A 170 -15.50 3.37 -7.42
N GLN A 171 -14.43 3.90 -6.84
CA GLN A 171 -13.49 4.76 -7.57
C GLN A 171 -12.85 4.02 -8.76
N HIS A 172 -12.46 2.76 -8.55
CA HIS A 172 -11.88 1.95 -9.62
C HIS A 172 -12.90 1.63 -10.73
N SER A 173 -14.18 1.41 -10.40
CA SER A 173 -15.23 1.21 -11.39
C SER A 173 -15.50 2.46 -12.24
N THR A 174 -15.33 3.64 -11.63
CA THR A 174 -15.47 4.94 -12.32
C THR A 174 -14.25 5.22 -13.20
N TRP A 175 -13.07 4.84 -12.77
CA TRP A 175 -11.81 5.02 -13.48
C TRP A 175 -10.89 3.81 -13.27
N ASN A 176 -10.80 2.94 -14.27
CA ASN A 176 -10.06 1.67 -14.19
C ASN A 176 -8.55 1.80 -13.92
N LYS A 177 -8.00 3.02 -13.94
CA LYS A 177 -6.61 3.30 -13.56
C LYS A 177 -6.43 3.70 -12.10
N PHE A 178 -7.53 3.85 -11.33
CA PHE A 178 -7.49 4.32 -9.95
C PHE A 178 -6.57 3.44 -9.07
N ALA A 179 -6.83 2.15 -8.97
CA ALA A 179 -6.05 1.24 -8.12
C ALA A 179 -4.56 1.18 -8.53
N GLY A 180 -4.25 1.23 -9.84
CA GLY A 180 -2.88 1.34 -10.34
C GLY A 180 -2.19 2.62 -9.88
N SER A 181 -2.89 3.76 -9.97
CA SER A 181 -2.38 5.05 -9.51
C SER A 181 -2.16 5.09 -7.99
N VAL A 182 -3.04 4.45 -7.20
CA VAL A 182 -2.85 4.27 -5.76
C VAL A 182 -1.58 3.48 -5.47
N ARG A 183 -1.31 2.38 -6.18
CA ARG A 183 -0.07 1.61 -6.02
C ARG A 183 1.18 2.44 -6.33
N MET A 184 1.13 3.29 -7.37
CA MET A 184 2.23 4.19 -7.72
C MET A 184 2.54 5.19 -6.61
N VAL A 185 1.52 5.86 -6.05
CA VAL A 185 1.76 6.83 -4.96
C VAL A 185 2.15 6.14 -3.65
N LYS A 186 1.72 4.90 -3.41
CA LYS A 186 2.23 4.07 -2.30
C LYS A 186 3.69 3.66 -2.50
N ALA A 187 4.09 3.36 -3.74
CA ALA A 187 5.49 3.08 -4.06
C ALA A 187 6.35 4.33 -3.83
N TRP A 188 5.89 5.50 -4.28
CA TRP A 188 6.55 6.78 -3.99
C TRP A 188 6.73 7.00 -2.49
N ALA A 189 5.69 6.78 -1.68
CA ALA A 189 5.75 6.99 -0.23
C ALA A 189 6.75 6.05 0.47
N ALA A 190 6.92 4.83 -0.03
CA ALA A 190 7.85 3.86 0.52
C ALA A 190 9.33 4.26 0.32
N GLU A 191 9.64 5.05 -0.72
CA GLU A 191 10.98 5.55 -1.04
C GLU A 191 11.35 6.81 -0.24
N GLN A 192 10.39 7.42 0.50
CA GLN A 192 10.67 8.67 1.22
C GLN A 192 11.53 8.44 2.45
N GLN A 193 12.73 9.02 2.44
CA GLN A 193 13.65 8.92 3.57
C GLN A 193 13.32 9.94 4.67
N GLY A 194 13.50 9.54 5.92
CA GLY A 194 13.32 10.39 7.09
C GLY A 194 11.87 10.51 7.58
N VAL A 195 10.89 10.17 6.78
CA VAL A 195 9.48 10.13 7.17
C VAL A 195 8.88 8.75 6.91
N LYS A 196 8.24 8.17 7.91
CA LYS A 196 7.55 6.89 7.77
C LYS A 196 6.07 7.16 7.47
N ILE A 197 5.65 6.89 6.24
CA ILE A 197 4.29 7.08 5.78
C ILE A 197 3.59 5.72 5.70
N LYS A 198 2.51 5.53 6.46
CA LYS A 198 1.70 4.31 6.34
C LYS A 198 1.04 4.24 4.97
N SER A 199 1.03 3.05 4.36
CA SER A 199 0.34 2.80 3.07
C SER A 199 -1.11 3.27 3.07
N LEU A 200 -1.82 3.12 4.20
CA LEU A 200 -3.21 3.54 4.33
C LEU A 200 -3.38 5.06 4.22
N VAL A 201 -2.42 5.86 4.70
CA VAL A 201 -2.42 7.32 4.51
C VAL A 201 -2.50 7.68 3.02
N MET A 202 -1.70 7.02 2.19
CA MET A 202 -1.70 7.27 0.74
C MET A 202 -2.98 6.80 0.06
N GLU A 203 -3.58 5.71 0.54
CA GLU A 203 -4.87 5.22 0.01
C GLU A 203 -6.01 6.19 0.34
N VAL A 204 -6.08 6.69 1.57
CA VAL A 204 -7.10 7.66 2.00
C VAL A 204 -6.93 8.99 1.25
N LEU A 205 -5.72 9.53 1.18
CA LEU A 205 -5.46 10.72 0.37
C LEU A 205 -5.84 10.53 -1.10
N ALA A 206 -5.60 9.34 -1.67
CA ALA A 206 -5.97 9.07 -3.06
C ALA A 206 -7.50 8.95 -3.24
N LEU A 207 -8.23 8.39 -2.28
CA LEU A 207 -9.71 8.37 -2.31
C LEU A 207 -10.29 9.77 -2.41
N ASP A 208 -9.75 10.72 -1.67
CA ASP A 208 -10.28 12.07 -1.57
C ASP A 208 -9.78 13.00 -2.69
N LEU A 209 -8.53 12.85 -3.11
CA LEU A 209 -7.83 13.88 -3.89
C LEU A 209 -7.46 13.45 -5.31
N MET A 210 -7.44 12.14 -5.62
CA MET A 210 -7.05 11.65 -6.95
C MET A 210 -8.14 11.98 -7.99
N PRO A 211 -7.87 12.81 -9.00
CA PRO A 211 -8.87 13.12 -10.01
C PRO A 211 -9.10 11.93 -10.94
N LEU A 212 -10.37 11.60 -11.15
CA LEU A 212 -10.77 10.50 -12.00
C LEU A 212 -10.86 10.91 -13.48
N GLY A 213 -10.77 9.94 -14.39
CA GLY A 213 -10.97 10.16 -15.82
C GLY A 213 -9.82 10.87 -16.55
N LYS A 214 -8.69 11.11 -15.86
CA LYS A 214 -7.48 11.72 -16.45
C LYS A 214 -6.51 10.64 -16.92
N THR A 215 -5.46 11.06 -17.66
CA THR A 215 -4.29 10.21 -17.84
C THR A 215 -3.55 10.09 -16.51
N GLN A 216 -2.89 8.95 -16.26
CA GLN A 216 -2.19 8.72 -14.97
C GLN A 216 -1.16 9.81 -14.63
N PRO A 217 -0.31 10.29 -15.56
CA PRO A 217 0.61 11.40 -15.27
C PRO A 217 -0.11 12.65 -14.75
N VAL A 218 -1.22 13.04 -15.40
CA VAL A 218 -2.00 14.22 -14.99
C VAL A 218 -2.68 13.99 -13.64
N ALA A 219 -3.30 12.82 -13.45
CA ALA A 219 -3.97 12.49 -12.18
C ALA A 219 -3.00 12.50 -11.01
N ILE A 220 -1.83 11.90 -11.16
CA ILE A 220 -0.81 11.82 -10.11
C ILE A 220 -0.21 13.20 -9.81
N LYS A 221 0.07 14.01 -10.84
CA LYS A 221 0.51 15.39 -10.62
C LYS A 221 -0.52 16.20 -9.83
N GLU A 222 -1.80 16.14 -10.21
CA GLU A 222 -2.87 16.85 -9.49
C GLU A 222 -3.07 16.30 -8.08
N PHE A 223 -2.92 15.00 -7.89
CA PHE A 223 -2.92 14.39 -6.57
C PHE A 223 -1.84 14.97 -5.67
N PHE A 224 -0.58 15.02 -6.10
CA PHE A 224 0.51 15.56 -5.30
C PHE A 224 0.29 17.03 -4.94
N VAL A 225 -0.20 17.85 -5.89
CA VAL A 225 -0.52 19.26 -5.63
C VAL A 225 -1.59 19.41 -4.53
N LYS A 226 -2.66 18.64 -4.62
CA LYS A 226 -3.75 18.71 -3.64
C LYS A 226 -3.34 18.14 -2.28
N ALA A 227 -2.60 17.02 -2.27
CA ALA A 227 -2.11 16.41 -1.05
C ALA A 227 -1.11 17.32 -0.32
N ALA A 228 -0.19 17.97 -1.04
CA ALA A 228 0.70 18.97 -0.47
C ALA A 228 -0.08 20.10 0.17
N ALA A 229 -1.05 20.67 -0.53
CA ALA A 229 -1.86 21.78 -0.02
C ALA A 229 -2.67 21.39 1.23
N LEU A 230 -3.23 20.17 1.28
CA LEU A 230 -3.96 19.66 2.44
C LEU A 230 -3.04 19.50 3.65
N VAL A 231 -1.88 18.87 3.46
CA VAL A 231 -0.93 18.60 4.56
C VAL A 231 -0.27 19.89 5.05
N GLU A 232 0.08 20.84 4.16
CA GLU A 232 0.59 22.17 4.50
C GLU A 232 -0.42 23.01 5.30
N ALA A 233 -1.70 22.83 5.02
CA ALA A 233 -2.77 23.49 5.79
C ALA A 233 -2.95 22.89 7.21
N GLY A 234 -2.21 21.83 7.55
CA GLY A 234 -2.30 21.14 8.84
C GLY A 234 -3.60 20.36 9.02
N LEU A 235 -4.28 20.02 7.93
CA LEU A 235 -5.52 19.25 8.00
C LEU A 235 -5.19 17.78 8.30
N PRO A 236 -5.92 17.14 9.23
CA PRO A 236 -5.71 15.74 9.56
C PRO A 236 -6.07 14.84 8.38
N ILE A 237 -5.43 13.67 8.33
CA ILE A 237 -5.79 12.60 7.40
C ILE A 237 -6.56 11.58 8.22
N ASP A 238 -7.88 11.76 8.25
CA ASP A 238 -8.78 10.99 9.09
C ASP A 238 -9.26 9.70 8.40
N ASP A 239 -9.80 8.80 9.19
CA ASP A 239 -10.53 7.64 8.72
C ASP A 239 -11.73 8.08 7.85
N PRO A 240 -11.84 7.64 6.58
CA PRO A 240 -12.92 8.06 5.70
C PRO A 240 -14.31 7.55 6.12
N ALA A 241 -14.39 6.60 7.06
CA ALA A 241 -15.65 6.19 7.70
C ALA A 241 -16.00 7.07 8.91
N ASP A 242 -15.13 8.03 9.28
CA ASP A 242 -15.31 8.97 10.41
C ASP A 242 -15.53 8.27 11.78
N LEU A 243 -14.84 7.14 11.99
CA LEU A 243 -15.00 6.33 13.20
C LEU A 243 -13.81 6.42 14.16
N CYS A 244 -12.57 6.42 13.65
CA CYS A 244 -11.39 6.31 14.51
C CYS A 244 -10.44 7.53 14.48
N GLY A 245 -10.78 8.60 13.76
CA GLY A 245 -9.97 9.81 13.65
C GLY A 245 -8.71 9.63 12.80
N PRO A 246 -7.58 10.30 13.12
CA PRO A 246 -6.40 10.30 12.26
C PRO A 246 -5.79 8.92 12.03
N ILE A 247 -5.54 8.58 10.75
CA ILE A 247 -4.96 7.29 10.33
C ILE A 247 -3.54 7.10 10.88
N GLN A 248 -2.79 8.19 11.00
CA GLN A 248 -1.43 8.19 11.50
C GLN A 248 -1.15 9.46 12.32
N PRO A 249 -1.53 9.47 13.61
CA PRO A 249 -1.36 10.66 14.47
C PRO A 249 0.10 11.06 14.69
N ASP A 250 1.04 10.10 14.57
CA ASP A 250 2.49 10.28 14.75
C ASP A 250 3.23 10.61 13.45
N LEU A 251 2.50 10.95 12.36
CA LEU A 251 3.11 11.35 11.10
C LEU A 251 3.84 12.69 11.24
N ASP A 252 5.07 12.76 10.77
CA ASP A 252 5.77 14.04 10.62
C ASP A 252 5.16 14.84 9.45
N TYR A 253 4.12 15.61 9.77
CA TYR A 253 3.37 16.38 8.77
C TYR A 253 4.24 17.43 8.06
N ALA A 254 5.21 18.04 8.75
CA ALA A 254 6.08 19.04 8.14
C ALA A 254 6.98 18.42 7.08
N LEU A 255 7.67 17.34 7.42
CA LEU A 255 8.53 16.64 6.48
C LEU A 255 7.71 15.98 5.35
N PHE A 256 6.52 15.46 5.66
CA PHE A 256 5.63 14.89 4.65
C PHE A 256 5.15 15.94 3.65
N ALA A 257 4.78 17.15 4.11
CA ALA A 257 4.42 18.27 3.27
C ALA A 257 5.55 18.67 2.31
N ASP A 258 6.79 18.78 2.81
CA ASP A 258 7.96 19.09 1.99
C ASP A 258 8.18 18.02 0.87
N ARG A 259 8.01 16.73 1.21
CA ARG A 259 8.14 15.64 0.22
C ARG A 259 7.03 15.69 -0.83
N LEU A 260 5.79 15.94 -0.42
CA LEU A 260 4.67 16.09 -1.35
C LEU A 260 4.84 17.31 -2.26
N ARG A 261 5.34 18.44 -1.72
CA ARG A 261 5.61 19.64 -2.50
C ARG A 261 6.69 19.39 -3.55
N SER A 262 7.81 18.79 -3.17
CA SER A 262 8.86 18.42 -4.13
C SER A 262 8.33 17.53 -5.25
N ALA A 263 7.54 16.48 -4.91
CA ALA A 263 6.93 15.61 -5.91
C ALA A 263 5.95 16.35 -6.83
N ALA A 264 5.18 17.32 -6.30
CA ALA A 264 4.26 18.13 -7.08
C ALA A 264 5.00 19.02 -8.09
N ASP A 265 6.12 19.63 -7.67
CA ASP A 265 6.94 20.52 -8.51
C ASP A 265 7.62 19.72 -9.64
N ASP A 266 8.24 18.59 -9.30
CA ASP A 266 8.89 17.71 -10.30
C ASP A 266 7.87 17.12 -11.28
N ALA A 267 6.71 16.67 -10.80
CA ALA A 267 5.62 16.20 -11.65
C ALA A 267 5.08 17.32 -12.55
N GLY A 268 5.00 18.55 -12.03
CA GLY A 268 4.65 19.74 -12.82
C GLY A 268 5.65 20.03 -13.93
N ALA A 269 6.95 19.98 -13.63
CA ALA A 269 8.02 20.13 -14.60
C ALA A 269 8.02 19.00 -15.66
N ALA A 270 7.71 17.77 -15.24
CA ALA A 270 7.58 16.63 -16.16
C ALA A 270 6.43 16.82 -17.14
N ILE A 271 5.25 17.25 -16.69
CA ILE A 271 4.11 17.57 -17.56
C ILE A 271 4.46 18.71 -18.53
N ALA A 272 5.13 19.77 -18.05
CA ALA A 272 5.56 20.89 -18.90
C ALA A 272 6.55 20.43 -19.98
N ALA A 273 7.50 19.55 -19.63
CA ALA A 273 8.43 18.97 -20.61
C ALA A 273 7.70 18.14 -21.69
N GLN A 274 6.68 17.36 -21.27
CA GLN A 274 5.86 16.58 -22.20
C GLN A 274 5.05 17.45 -23.15
N VAL A 275 4.43 18.53 -22.66
CA VAL A 275 3.70 19.51 -23.48
C VAL A 275 4.62 20.15 -24.52
N ASN A 276 5.89 20.37 -24.18
CA ASN A 276 6.92 20.87 -25.09
C ASN A 276 7.55 19.79 -25.98
N ASN A 277 6.93 18.60 -26.11
CA ASN A 277 7.40 17.46 -26.89
C ASN A 277 8.80 16.96 -26.50
N ASN A 278 9.23 17.18 -25.25
CA ASN A 278 10.49 16.66 -24.72
C ASN A 278 10.25 15.42 -23.84
N GLU A 279 9.88 14.30 -24.47
CA GLU A 279 9.55 13.03 -23.80
C GLU A 279 10.72 12.52 -22.94
N ALA A 280 11.97 12.61 -23.42
CA ALA A 280 13.12 12.13 -22.67
C ALA A 280 13.31 12.91 -21.35
N LYS A 281 13.17 14.23 -21.38
CA LYS A 281 13.23 15.08 -20.20
C LYS A 281 12.05 14.79 -19.26
N ALA A 282 10.84 14.62 -19.82
CA ALA A 282 9.65 14.30 -19.02
C ALA A 282 9.80 12.96 -18.28
N ILE A 283 10.28 11.92 -18.96
CA ILE A 283 10.55 10.60 -18.36
C ILE A 283 11.60 10.70 -17.24
N LYS A 284 12.69 11.46 -17.49
CA LYS A 284 13.70 11.68 -16.46
C LYS A 284 13.12 12.33 -15.20
N LEU A 285 12.32 13.39 -15.35
CA LEU A 285 11.69 14.11 -14.23
C LEU A 285 10.70 13.22 -13.48
N TRP A 286 9.95 12.34 -14.16
CA TRP A 286 9.14 11.34 -13.50
C TRP A 286 9.99 10.30 -12.74
N GLY A 287 11.20 9.98 -13.23
CA GLY A 287 12.19 9.20 -12.49
C GLY A 287 12.69 9.91 -11.23
N ASP A 288 12.81 11.23 -11.26
CA ASP A 288 13.16 12.02 -10.06
C ASP A 288 12.02 11.98 -9.02
N VAL A 289 10.73 11.87 -9.46
CA VAL A 289 9.57 11.68 -8.56
C VAL A 289 9.55 10.27 -7.96
N PHE A 290 9.65 9.22 -8.78
CA PHE A 290 9.37 7.83 -8.36
C PHE A 290 10.63 7.01 -8.01
N GLY A 291 11.81 7.57 -8.21
CA GLY A 291 13.07 6.88 -7.94
C GLY A 291 13.46 5.88 -9.03
N SER A 292 14.38 4.99 -8.68
CA SER A 292 15.01 4.06 -9.62
C SER A 292 14.08 2.99 -10.22
N SER A 293 12.93 2.76 -9.62
CA SER A 293 11.92 1.83 -10.13
C SER A 293 11.13 2.38 -11.32
N PHE A 294 11.16 3.70 -11.57
CA PHE A 294 10.56 4.29 -12.77
C PHE A 294 11.49 4.12 -13.96
N PRO A 295 10.95 3.81 -15.18
CA PRO A 295 11.77 3.60 -16.39
C PRO A 295 12.66 4.79 -16.72
N SER A 296 13.89 4.52 -17.09
CA SER A 296 14.80 5.55 -17.61
C SER A 296 14.48 5.87 -19.08
N PRO A 297 14.71 7.12 -19.53
CA PRO A 297 14.59 7.44 -20.95
C PRO A 297 15.59 6.57 -21.74
N PRO A 298 15.24 6.17 -23.00
CA PRO A 298 16.17 5.45 -23.83
C PRO A 298 17.46 6.27 -23.98
N ALA A 299 18.62 5.61 -23.92
CA ALA A 299 19.89 6.26 -24.20
C ALA A 299 19.76 6.98 -25.53
N SER A 300 20.02 8.30 -25.56
CA SER A 300 20.10 9.03 -26.82
C SER A 300 21.11 8.27 -27.69
N ALA A 301 20.69 7.80 -28.88
CA ALA A 301 21.62 7.30 -29.84
C ALA A 301 22.68 8.39 -29.98
N GLY A 302 23.90 8.11 -29.54
CA GLY A 302 24.99 9.05 -29.60
C GLY A 302 24.99 9.60 -31.02
N THR A 303 24.99 10.91 -31.19
CA THR A 303 25.27 11.54 -32.44
C THR A 303 26.59 10.93 -32.88
N GLU A 304 26.54 9.99 -33.85
CA GLU A 304 27.76 9.59 -34.53
C GLU A 304 28.35 10.91 -35.01
N THR A 305 29.42 11.33 -34.42
CA THR A 305 30.28 12.38 -34.90
C THR A 305 30.75 11.84 -36.24
N VAL A 306 30.07 12.24 -37.32
CA VAL A 306 30.55 12.03 -38.65
C VAL A 306 31.92 12.68 -38.67
N ALA A 307 32.95 11.84 -38.67
CA ALA A 307 34.32 12.30 -38.74
C ALA A 307 34.43 13.18 -39.98
N ALA A 308 34.84 14.45 -39.82
CA ALA A 308 35.02 15.36 -40.90
C ALA A 308 35.94 14.69 -41.95
N PRO A 309 35.62 14.77 -43.25
CA PRO A 309 36.42 14.14 -44.27
C PRO A 309 37.86 14.66 -44.17
N ARG A 310 38.82 13.74 -43.97
CA ARG A 310 40.24 14.05 -43.99
C ARG A 310 40.56 14.59 -45.39
N THR A 311 41.02 15.85 -45.47
CA THR A 311 41.62 16.40 -46.65
C THR A 311 42.85 15.58 -46.99
N VAL A 312 42.81 14.85 -48.09
CA VAL A 312 43.98 14.18 -48.67
C VAL A 312 44.89 15.29 -49.19
N LYS A 313 46.05 15.47 -48.57
CA LYS A 313 47.08 16.31 -49.13
C LYS A 313 47.78 15.53 -50.27
N ASP A 314 47.51 15.89 -51.50
CA ASP A 314 48.31 15.45 -52.62
C ASP A 314 49.72 16.00 -52.48
N ASN A 315 50.69 15.10 -52.38
CA ASN A 315 52.10 15.44 -52.31
C ASN A 315 52.60 15.31 -53.79
N PRO A 316 52.97 16.39 -54.47
CA PRO A 316 53.56 16.25 -55.77
C PRO A 316 54.96 15.68 -55.60
N GLN A 317 55.18 14.52 -56.19
CA GLN A 317 56.57 14.05 -56.42
C GLN A 317 57.16 14.76 -57.64
N GLY A 318 58.21 15.50 -57.36
CA GLY A 318 59.16 15.92 -58.34
C GLY A 318 60.51 15.30 -58.01
#